data_a5d2cd151c48c566534dc5733d8b5f35
#
_entry.id   a5d2cd151c48c566534dc5733d8b5f35
#
_cell.length_a   1.000
_cell.length_b   1.000
_cell.length_c   1.000
_cell.angle_alpha   90.00
_cell.angle_beta   90.00
_cell.angle_gamma   90.00
#
_symmetry.space_group_name_H-M   'P 1'
#
loop_
_entity.id
_entity.type
_entity.pdbx_description
1 polymer ?
#
loop_
_entity_poly.entity_id
_entity_poly.type
_entity_poly.pdbx_seq_one_letter_code
_entity_poly.pdbx_strand_id
1 'polypeptide(L)'
;MSLQIIFEDEYLLCVSKPNNMLVHHAHHSRNVADETSLLQLILFETSLKVYPIHRLDRKTSGIILFAKETKYVSKFQDLFTNNEIIKTYYGVVRGFSPEAKIIDSPVKGRDANVHKEALTYLKTLEQVTLDIPVKPYDSSRYSLVAFTPKTGRMHQLRVHSNKISHPLIGDPKYGDKNHNIMFEENFDCKNMFLHAGKLEFKHPFTNEKLVLKAPYPKDWIALFKEFNWKNPLEES
;
A
#
# COMPACT_ATOMS: atom_id res chain seq x y z
N MET A 1 8.07 15.53 10.51
CA MET A 1 6.98 14.75 9.84
C MET A 1 5.99 14.46 10.94
N SER A 2 4.72 14.87 10.83
CA SER A 2 3.70 14.64 11.87
C SER A 2 2.95 13.34 11.59
N LEU A 3 2.59 12.62 12.65
CA LEU A 3 1.74 11.43 12.60
C LEU A 3 0.33 11.83 12.14
N GLN A 4 -0.22 11.08 11.18
CA GLN A 4 -1.59 11.27 10.74
C GLN A 4 -2.46 10.16 11.31
N ILE A 5 -3.23 10.48 12.35
CA ILE A 5 -4.22 9.58 12.95
C ILE A 5 -5.48 9.62 12.07
N ILE A 6 -5.98 8.44 11.67
CA ILE A 6 -7.19 8.26 10.87
C ILE A 6 -8.38 7.95 11.77
N PHE A 7 -8.15 7.12 12.79
CA PHE A 7 -9.17 6.68 13.73
C PHE A 7 -8.52 6.25 15.04
N GLU A 8 -9.19 6.49 16.14
CA GLU A 8 -8.76 6.07 17.47
C GLU A 8 -9.99 5.80 18.35
N ASP A 9 -9.93 4.68 19.09
CA ASP A 9 -10.89 4.36 20.16
C ASP A 9 -10.17 3.72 21.35
N GLU A 10 -10.90 3.05 22.24
CA GLU A 10 -10.34 2.33 23.40
C GLU A 10 -9.40 1.18 22.99
N TYR A 11 -9.65 0.51 21.85
CA TYR A 11 -9.02 -0.74 21.43
C TYR A 11 -7.96 -0.57 20.34
N LEU A 12 -8.20 0.40 19.48
CA LEU A 12 -7.54 0.52 18.17
C LEU A 12 -6.96 1.93 17.95
N LEU A 13 -5.78 2.00 17.39
CA LEU A 13 -5.21 3.19 16.75
C LEU A 13 -4.98 2.87 15.28
N CYS A 14 -5.55 3.68 14.40
CA CYS A 14 -5.33 3.62 12.96
C CYS A 14 -4.58 4.87 12.49
N VAL A 15 -3.48 4.69 11.78
CA VAL A 15 -2.68 5.79 11.26
C VAL A 15 -2.36 5.63 9.77
N SER A 16 -2.05 6.74 9.12
CA SER A 16 -1.50 6.76 7.76
C SER A 16 0.01 6.68 7.80
N LYS A 17 0.58 5.55 7.36
CA LYS A 17 2.03 5.37 7.25
C LYS A 17 2.54 6.08 5.99
N PRO A 18 3.56 6.93 6.06
CA PRO A 18 4.20 7.50 4.88
C PRO A 18 5.00 6.45 4.11
N ASN A 19 5.36 6.77 2.85
CA ASN A 19 6.34 6.00 2.09
C ASN A 19 7.70 5.98 2.80
N ASN A 20 8.49 4.97 2.52
CA ASN A 20 9.88 4.80 2.98
C ASN A 20 10.08 4.68 4.50
N MET A 21 9.02 4.54 5.28
CA MET A 21 9.09 4.34 6.73
C MET A 21 8.87 2.87 7.10
N LEU A 22 9.69 2.34 8.00
CA LEU A 22 9.50 1.01 8.61
C LEU A 22 8.39 1.08 9.65
N VAL A 23 7.61 0.01 9.78
CA VAL A 23 6.63 -0.12 10.88
C VAL A 23 7.35 -0.32 12.22
N HIS A 24 8.34 -1.22 12.24
CA HIS A 24 9.21 -1.51 13.39
C HIS A 24 10.58 -1.96 12.88
N HIS A 25 11.62 -1.82 13.72
CA HIS A 25 12.94 -2.34 13.41
C HIS A 25 12.94 -3.87 13.56
N ALA A 26 13.45 -4.58 12.55
CA ALA A 26 13.73 -6.01 12.69
C ALA A 26 15.01 -6.20 13.50
N HIS A 27 15.03 -7.16 14.44
CA HIS A 27 16.17 -7.45 15.32
C HIS A 27 17.50 -7.71 14.59
N HIS A 28 17.51 -7.90 13.28
CA HIS A 28 18.70 -8.24 12.49
C HIS A 28 19.10 -7.19 11.42
N SER A 29 18.43 -6.04 11.34
CA SER A 29 18.81 -5.00 10.37
C SER A 29 19.84 -4.04 10.99
N ARG A 30 21.12 -4.41 10.95
CA ARG A 30 22.24 -3.60 11.48
C ARG A 30 22.42 -2.25 10.79
N ASN A 31 21.83 -2.03 9.62
CA ASN A 31 22.04 -0.83 8.79
C ASN A 31 20.89 0.19 8.87
N VAL A 32 19.95 0.10 9.80
CA VAL A 32 18.76 0.97 9.89
C VAL A 32 18.55 1.47 11.32
N ALA A 33 19.58 1.43 12.17
CA ALA A 33 19.48 1.82 13.58
C ALA A 33 19.13 3.30 13.79
N ASP A 34 19.47 4.16 12.81
CA ASP A 34 19.27 5.62 12.90
C ASP A 34 17.95 6.13 12.31
N GLU A 35 17.14 5.26 11.66
CA GLU A 35 15.86 5.67 11.09
C GLU A 35 14.72 5.51 12.09
N THR A 36 13.94 6.56 12.31
CA THR A 36 12.73 6.50 13.15
C THR A 36 11.69 5.57 12.53
N SER A 37 11.27 4.53 13.24
CA SER A 37 10.16 3.66 12.83
C SER A 37 8.80 4.28 13.18
N LEU A 38 7.73 3.78 12.55
CA LEU A 38 6.37 4.26 12.82
C LEU A 38 5.98 4.05 14.29
N LEU A 39 6.38 2.92 14.92
CA LEU A 39 6.12 2.69 16.35
C LEU A 39 6.82 3.72 17.24
N GLN A 40 8.06 4.10 16.91
CA GLN A 40 8.78 5.15 17.65
C GLN A 40 8.13 6.52 17.47
N LEU A 41 7.68 6.84 16.25
CA LEU A 41 6.96 8.08 15.96
C LEU A 41 5.63 8.15 16.72
N ILE A 42 4.84 7.07 16.75
CA ILE A 42 3.60 7.00 17.51
C ILE A 42 3.88 7.23 19.00
N LEU A 43 4.85 6.52 19.58
CA LEU A 43 5.20 6.67 20.98
C LEU A 43 5.66 8.10 21.31
N PHE A 44 6.44 8.71 20.43
CA PHE A 44 6.95 10.08 20.62
C PHE A 44 5.84 11.13 20.57
N GLU A 45 4.92 11.03 19.59
CA GLU A 45 3.88 12.07 19.40
C GLU A 45 2.64 11.86 20.27
N THR A 46 2.33 10.62 20.67
CA THR A 46 1.09 10.32 21.41
C THR A 46 1.33 9.82 22.83
N SER A 47 2.56 9.48 23.20
CA SER A 47 2.91 8.77 24.43
C SER A 47 2.24 7.39 24.57
N LEU A 48 1.59 6.87 23.50
CA LEU A 48 0.92 5.57 23.49
C LEU A 48 1.90 4.46 23.09
N LYS A 49 1.96 3.42 23.90
CA LYS A 49 2.57 2.15 23.54
C LYS A 49 1.53 1.29 22.82
N VAL A 50 1.75 1.05 21.52
CA VAL A 50 0.81 0.29 20.68
C VAL A 50 1.47 -0.92 20.05
N TYR A 51 0.65 -1.85 19.56
CA TYR A 51 1.08 -3.16 19.06
C TYR A 51 0.56 -3.38 17.63
N PRO A 52 1.45 -3.63 16.64
CA PRO A 52 1.03 -3.76 15.26
C PRO A 52 0.16 -5.01 15.05
N ILE A 53 -1.01 -4.83 14.45
CA ILE A 53 -1.93 -5.90 14.08
C ILE A 53 -1.49 -6.55 12.76
N HIS A 54 -1.07 -5.71 11.81
CA HIS A 54 -0.54 -6.11 10.51
C HIS A 54 0.65 -5.23 10.12
N ARG A 55 1.17 -5.43 8.93
CA ARG A 55 2.29 -4.65 8.42
C ARG A 55 2.09 -4.21 6.97
N LEU A 56 2.75 -3.13 6.61
CA LEU A 56 2.98 -2.70 5.24
C LEU A 56 4.48 -2.79 4.90
N ASP A 57 4.79 -2.93 3.63
CA ASP A 57 6.17 -2.79 3.15
C ASP A 57 6.69 -1.38 3.45
N ARG A 58 8.01 -1.23 3.61
CA ARG A 58 8.64 0.06 3.85
C ARG A 58 8.19 1.12 2.82
N LYS A 59 8.15 0.75 1.54
CA LYS A 59 7.81 1.65 0.43
C LYS A 59 6.31 1.84 0.18
N THR A 60 5.45 1.06 0.82
CA THR A 60 3.99 1.19 0.73
C THR A 60 3.51 2.21 1.75
N SER A 61 2.69 3.16 1.33
CA SER A 61 2.02 4.13 2.21
C SER A 61 0.59 3.68 2.56
N GLY A 62 -0.05 4.38 3.50
CA GLY A 62 -1.47 4.22 3.81
C GLY A 62 -1.76 3.55 5.15
N ILE A 63 -2.95 2.99 5.29
CA ILE A 63 -3.54 2.53 6.53
C ILE A 63 -2.73 1.42 7.19
N ILE A 64 -2.44 1.60 8.47
CA ILE A 64 -1.96 0.55 9.35
C ILE A 64 -2.69 0.60 10.69
N LEU A 65 -3.04 -0.57 11.21
CA LEU A 65 -3.76 -0.76 12.45
C LEU A 65 -2.84 -1.21 13.57
N PHE A 66 -3.02 -0.61 14.74
CA PHE A 66 -2.33 -0.97 15.97
C PHE A 66 -3.35 -1.21 17.09
N ALA A 67 -3.19 -2.28 17.85
CA ALA A 67 -3.94 -2.48 19.08
C ALA A 67 -3.32 -1.64 20.21
N LYS A 68 -4.14 -1.05 21.07
CA LYS A 68 -3.68 -0.28 22.22
C LYS A 68 -3.16 -1.15 23.35
N GLU A 69 -3.59 -2.41 23.43
CA GLU A 69 -3.09 -3.39 24.37
C GLU A 69 -2.82 -4.74 23.69
N THR A 70 -1.89 -5.51 24.24
CA THR A 70 -1.52 -6.86 23.71
C THR A 70 -2.70 -7.81 23.66
N LYS A 71 -3.61 -7.74 24.65
CA LYS A 71 -4.80 -8.61 24.73
C LYS A 71 -5.79 -8.43 23.57
N TYR A 72 -5.72 -7.28 22.88
CA TYR A 72 -6.62 -6.98 21.74
C TYR A 72 -6.06 -7.48 20.39
N VAL A 73 -4.74 -7.72 20.31
CA VAL A 73 -4.05 -8.02 19.05
C VAL A 73 -4.65 -9.22 18.33
N SER A 74 -4.86 -10.35 19.05
CA SER A 74 -5.34 -11.60 18.43
C SER A 74 -6.70 -11.41 17.76
N LYS A 75 -7.66 -10.76 18.41
CA LYS A 75 -9.00 -10.55 17.86
C LYS A 75 -9.00 -9.74 16.57
N PHE A 76 -8.14 -8.71 16.48
CA PHE A 76 -7.97 -7.98 15.22
C PHE A 76 -7.21 -8.80 14.16
N GLN A 77 -6.22 -9.61 14.55
CA GLN A 77 -5.52 -10.49 13.61
C GLN A 77 -6.41 -11.58 13.04
N ASP A 78 -7.38 -12.08 13.82
CA ASP A 78 -8.37 -13.05 13.38
C ASP A 78 -9.20 -12.51 12.19
N LEU A 79 -9.53 -11.22 12.18
CA LEU A 79 -10.22 -10.58 11.05
C LEU A 79 -9.40 -10.68 9.74
N PHE A 80 -8.06 -10.55 9.82
CA PHE A 80 -7.18 -10.72 8.65
C PHE A 80 -7.09 -12.19 8.25
N THR A 81 -7.00 -13.09 9.21
CA THR A 81 -6.85 -14.54 8.98
C THR A 81 -8.12 -15.12 8.35
N ASN A 82 -9.27 -14.68 8.82
CA ASN A 82 -10.59 -15.12 8.35
C ASN A 82 -11.07 -14.37 7.09
N ASN A 83 -10.26 -13.43 6.56
CA ASN A 83 -10.65 -12.55 5.44
C ASN A 83 -11.92 -11.69 5.70
N GLU A 84 -12.15 -11.31 6.94
CA GLU A 84 -13.26 -10.44 7.35
C GLU A 84 -12.96 -8.95 7.15
N ILE A 85 -11.71 -8.60 6.80
CA ILE A 85 -11.31 -7.25 6.40
C ILE A 85 -11.23 -7.16 4.88
N ILE A 86 -11.99 -6.23 4.30
CA ILE A 86 -11.81 -5.84 2.91
C ILE A 86 -10.71 -4.78 2.85
N LYS A 87 -9.65 -5.09 2.10
CA LYS A 87 -8.47 -4.24 1.91
C LYS A 87 -8.47 -3.70 0.50
N THR A 88 -8.52 -2.38 0.33
CA THR A 88 -8.36 -1.75 -0.98
C THR A 88 -7.05 -0.97 -1.03
N TYR A 89 -6.19 -1.37 -1.95
CA TYR A 89 -4.96 -0.66 -2.28
C TYR A 89 -5.12 0.01 -3.62
N TYR A 90 -4.53 1.18 -3.76
CA TYR A 90 -4.44 1.87 -5.04
C TYR A 90 -3.00 1.83 -5.54
N GLY A 91 -2.85 1.72 -6.86
CA GLY A 91 -1.53 1.70 -7.49
C GLY A 91 -1.52 2.39 -8.83
N VAL A 92 -0.39 3.00 -9.19
CA VAL A 92 -0.12 3.45 -10.55
C VAL A 92 0.76 2.40 -11.22
N VAL A 93 0.30 1.86 -12.34
CA VAL A 93 0.99 0.80 -13.07
C VAL A 93 1.34 1.23 -14.49
N ARG A 94 2.41 0.65 -15.05
CA ARG A 94 2.80 0.84 -16.45
C ARG A 94 1.81 0.19 -17.40
N GLY A 95 1.48 0.89 -18.48
CA GLY A 95 0.63 0.41 -19.56
C GLY A 95 -0.87 0.52 -19.27
N PHE A 96 -1.68 0.19 -20.25
CA PHE A 96 -3.12 0.09 -20.10
C PHE A 96 -3.46 -1.28 -19.51
N SER A 97 -3.76 -1.32 -18.21
CA SER A 97 -4.19 -2.54 -17.53
C SER A 97 -5.61 -2.92 -17.98
N PRO A 98 -5.98 -4.22 -17.94
CA PRO A 98 -7.33 -4.65 -18.25
C PRO A 98 -8.34 -4.02 -17.28
N GLU A 99 -9.59 -3.80 -17.73
CA GLU A 99 -10.66 -3.21 -16.93
C GLU A 99 -10.80 -3.91 -15.57
N ALA A 100 -10.81 -5.24 -15.57
CA ALA A 100 -10.79 -6.07 -14.38
C ALA A 100 -9.98 -7.35 -14.61
N LYS A 101 -9.28 -7.81 -13.56
CA LYS A 101 -8.53 -9.07 -13.62
C LYS A 101 -8.46 -9.75 -12.27
N ILE A 102 -8.63 -11.06 -12.28
CA ILE A 102 -8.30 -11.92 -11.15
C ILE A 102 -6.87 -12.44 -11.36
N ILE A 103 -6.00 -12.21 -10.38
CA ILE A 103 -4.62 -12.65 -10.39
C ILE A 103 -4.50 -13.74 -9.33
N ASP A 104 -4.63 -14.98 -9.77
CA ASP A 104 -4.45 -16.19 -8.95
C ASP A 104 -3.09 -16.80 -9.30
N SER A 105 -2.09 -16.44 -8.52
CA SER A 105 -0.72 -16.82 -8.83
C SER A 105 0.14 -16.86 -7.57
N PRO A 106 0.80 -17.99 -7.26
CA PRO A 106 1.58 -18.10 -6.04
C PRO A 106 2.75 -17.12 -6.00
N VAL A 107 3.05 -16.62 -4.80
CA VAL A 107 4.13 -15.67 -4.53
C VAL A 107 5.18 -16.36 -3.64
N LYS A 108 6.46 -16.11 -3.94
CA LYS A 108 7.57 -16.62 -3.12
C LYS A 108 7.45 -16.12 -1.68
N GLY A 109 7.54 -17.05 -0.72
CA GLY A 109 7.68 -16.75 0.68
C GLY A 109 9.05 -16.12 1.03
N ARG A 110 9.32 -15.94 2.33
CA ARG A 110 10.67 -15.53 2.80
C ARG A 110 11.73 -16.57 2.42
N ASP A 111 11.38 -17.84 2.57
CA ASP A 111 12.22 -18.96 2.13
C ASP A 111 12.07 -19.08 0.61
N ALA A 112 13.17 -18.86 -0.11
CA ALA A 112 13.20 -18.74 -1.57
C ALA A 112 12.61 -19.94 -2.33
N ASN A 113 12.46 -21.07 -1.66
CA ASN A 113 11.98 -22.32 -2.25
C ASN A 113 10.48 -22.60 -2.00
N VAL A 114 9.80 -21.78 -1.19
CA VAL A 114 8.38 -22.00 -0.85
C VAL A 114 7.52 -20.96 -1.56
N HIS A 115 6.67 -21.42 -2.48
CA HIS A 115 5.61 -20.60 -3.07
C HIS A 115 4.32 -20.77 -2.26
N LYS A 116 3.67 -19.65 -1.95
CA LYS A 116 2.39 -19.63 -1.23
C LYS A 116 1.30 -19.11 -2.13
N GLU A 117 0.15 -19.77 -2.11
CA GLU A 117 -1.04 -19.31 -2.82
C GLU A 117 -1.34 -17.85 -2.51
N ALA A 118 -1.66 -17.10 -3.55
CA ALA A 118 -1.96 -15.70 -3.46
C ALA A 118 -2.99 -15.28 -4.50
N LEU A 119 -4.05 -14.60 -4.04
CA LEU A 119 -5.17 -14.15 -4.85
C LEU A 119 -5.38 -12.65 -4.70
N THR A 120 -5.47 -11.93 -5.83
CA THR A 120 -5.71 -10.49 -5.89
C THR A 120 -6.74 -10.18 -6.98
N TYR A 121 -7.74 -9.38 -6.66
CA TYR A 121 -8.61 -8.76 -7.65
C TYR A 121 -8.02 -7.39 -8.02
N LEU A 122 -7.97 -7.10 -9.32
CA LEU A 122 -7.57 -5.81 -9.88
C LEU A 122 -8.77 -5.22 -10.61
N LYS A 123 -8.97 -3.91 -10.45
CA LYS A 123 -9.89 -3.09 -11.24
C LYS A 123 -9.16 -1.84 -11.71
N THR A 124 -9.19 -1.56 -13.00
CA THR A 124 -8.70 -0.28 -13.56
C THR A 124 -9.72 0.82 -13.29
N LEU A 125 -9.22 1.97 -12.83
CA LEU A 125 -10.03 3.14 -12.49
C LEU A 125 -9.87 4.23 -13.55
N GLU A 126 -8.62 4.56 -13.91
CA GLU A 126 -8.28 5.61 -14.85
C GLU A 126 -7.11 5.18 -15.74
N GLN A 127 -6.96 5.80 -16.90
CA GLN A 127 -5.87 5.56 -17.85
C GLN A 127 -5.39 6.86 -18.46
N VAL A 128 -4.10 6.93 -18.81
CA VAL A 128 -3.50 8.09 -19.46
C VAL A 128 -2.45 7.66 -20.47
N THR A 129 -2.39 8.39 -21.60
CA THR A 129 -1.25 8.39 -22.52
C THR A 129 -0.51 9.71 -22.37
N LEU A 130 0.81 9.64 -22.22
CA LEU A 130 1.69 10.81 -22.14
C LEU A 130 2.55 10.88 -23.41
N ASP A 131 2.68 12.09 -23.97
CA ASP A 131 3.60 12.36 -25.10
C ASP A 131 5.06 12.50 -24.59
N ILE A 132 5.42 11.59 -23.69
CA ILE A 132 6.77 11.47 -23.12
C ILE A 132 7.33 10.12 -23.55
N PRO A 133 8.42 10.10 -24.35
CA PRO A 133 8.99 8.86 -24.84
C PRO A 133 9.68 8.08 -23.74
N VAL A 134 9.45 6.77 -23.70
CA VAL A 134 10.22 5.80 -22.91
C VAL A 134 10.59 4.66 -23.84
N LYS A 135 11.88 4.60 -24.20
CA LYS A 135 12.38 3.64 -25.21
C LYS A 135 11.84 2.22 -24.98
N PRO A 136 11.40 1.53 -26.04
CA PRO A 136 11.53 1.90 -27.46
C PRO A 136 10.35 2.71 -28.05
N TYR A 137 9.43 3.23 -27.22
CA TYR A 137 8.19 3.88 -27.63
C TYR A 137 8.30 5.42 -27.59
N ASP A 138 7.61 6.10 -28.51
CA ASP A 138 7.57 7.57 -28.57
C ASP A 138 6.57 8.18 -27.59
N SER A 139 5.74 7.37 -26.95
CA SER A 139 4.79 7.77 -25.91
C SER A 139 4.77 6.74 -24.79
N SER A 140 4.20 7.11 -23.65
CA SER A 140 4.07 6.21 -22.51
C SER A 140 2.63 6.14 -21.99
N ARG A 141 2.26 5.00 -21.40
CA ARG A 141 0.88 4.73 -20.95
C ARG A 141 0.88 4.26 -19.51
N TYR A 142 -0.12 4.68 -18.76
CA TYR A 142 -0.27 4.34 -17.34
C TYR A 142 -1.73 4.11 -16.98
N SER A 143 -1.95 3.35 -15.92
CA SER A 143 -3.27 3.11 -15.34
C SER A 143 -3.24 3.33 -13.84
N LEU A 144 -4.28 3.98 -13.32
CA LEU A 144 -4.63 3.95 -11.91
C LEU A 144 -5.48 2.70 -11.67
N VAL A 145 -5.08 1.88 -10.71
CA VAL A 145 -5.76 0.61 -10.41
C VAL A 145 -6.11 0.49 -8.94
N ALA A 146 -7.22 -0.19 -8.65
CA ALA A 146 -7.55 -0.68 -7.32
C ALA A 146 -7.23 -2.18 -7.22
N PHE A 147 -6.52 -2.57 -6.16
CA PHE A 147 -6.25 -3.95 -5.81
C PHE A 147 -7.04 -4.34 -4.56
N THR A 148 -7.72 -5.48 -4.61
CA THR A 148 -8.38 -6.09 -3.45
C THR A 148 -7.76 -7.46 -3.19
N PRO A 149 -6.68 -7.55 -2.39
CA PRO A 149 -6.03 -8.83 -2.08
C PRO A 149 -6.86 -9.65 -1.10
N LYS A 150 -7.10 -10.92 -1.42
CA LYS A 150 -7.71 -11.92 -0.51
C LYS A 150 -6.68 -12.56 0.41
N THR A 151 -5.44 -12.57 0.01
CA THR A 151 -4.29 -13.06 0.80
C THR A 151 -3.35 -11.91 1.12
N GLY A 152 -2.43 -12.09 2.07
CA GLY A 152 -1.46 -11.05 2.50
C GLY A 152 -0.01 -11.53 2.44
N ARG A 153 0.48 -11.99 1.26
CA ARG A 153 1.87 -12.46 1.12
C ARG A 153 2.83 -11.29 0.97
N MET A 154 4.08 -11.51 1.34
CA MET A 154 5.14 -10.50 1.20
C MET A 154 5.24 -10.03 -0.26
N HIS A 155 5.20 -8.71 -0.49
CA HIS A 155 5.24 -8.06 -1.80
C HIS A 155 4.14 -8.53 -2.78
N GLN A 156 3.04 -9.13 -2.33
CA GLN A 156 2.05 -9.78 -3.20
C GLN A 156 1.59 -8.89 -4.36
N LEU A 157 1.09 -7.68 -4.08
CA LEU A 157 0.57 -6.77 -5.10
C LEU A 157 1.65 -6.35 -6.10
N ARG A 158 2.87 -6.14 -5.63
CA ARG A 158 4.03 -5.77 -6.44
C ARG A 158 4.44 -6.89 -7.41
N VAL A 159 4.43 -8.13 -6.93
CA VAL A 159 4.72 -9.32 -7.75
C VAL A 159 3.57 -9.58 -8.73
N HIS A 160 2.31 -9.48 -8.27
CA HIS A 160 1.14 -9.73 -9.10
C HIS A 160 1.03 -8.73 -10.26
N SER A 161 1.23 -7.43 -9.99
CA SER A 161 1.21 -6.42 -11.05
C SER A 161 2.32 -6.64 -12.09
N ASN A 162 3.52 -7.02 -11.66
CA ASN A 162 4.60 -7.38 -12.59
C ASN A 162 4.28 -8.65 -13.39
N LYS A 163 3.73 -9.70 -12.76
CA LYS A 163 3.36 -10.95 -13.46
C LYS A 163 2.36 -10.74 -14.60
N ILE A 164 1.51 -9.74 -14.51
CA ILE A 164 0.57 -9.40 -15.58
C ILE A 164 1.13 -8.33 -16.53
N SER A 165 2.43 -8.05 -16.49
CA SER A 165 3.14 -7.06 -17.32
C SER A 165 2.74 -5.60 -17.09
N HIS A 166 2.13 -5.31 -15.94
CA HIS A 166 1.78 -3.95 -15.49
C HIS A 166 2.48 -3.62 -14.15
N PRO A 167 3.84 -3.51 -14.14
CA PRO A 167 4.57 -3.24 -12.91
C PRO A 167 4.20 -1.88 -12.32
N LEU A 168 4.26 -1.79 -10.99
CA LEU A 168 4.03 -0.55 -10.24
C LEU A 168 5.12 0.48 -10.53
N ILE A 169 4.73 1.72 -10.72
CA ILE A 169 5.65 2.86 -10.85
C ILE A 169 6.33 3.12 -9.50
N GLY A 170 7.62 3.44 -9.56
CA GLY A 170 8.46 3.68 -8.37
C GLY A 170 8.85 2.42 -7.60
N ASP A 171 8.49 1.22 -8.08
CA ASP A 171 8.96 -0.03 -7.48
C ASP A 171 10.40 -0.34 -7.91
N PRO A 172 11.40 -0.30 -6.98
CA PRO A 172 12.81 -0.51 -7.34
C PRO A 172 13.16 -1.97 -7.60
N LYS A 173 12.29 -2.92 -7.18
CA LYS A 173 12.57 -4.36 -7.28
C LYS A 173 11.82 -5.05 -8.41
N TYR A 174 10.56 -4.70 -8.59
CA TYR A 174 9.65 -5.36 -9.55
C TYR A 174 9.16 -4.39 -10.63
N GLY A 175 9.48 -3.09 -10.51
CA GLY A 175 9.12 -2.05 -11.45
C GLY A 175 10.01 -2.00 -12.69
N ASP A 176 9.68 -1.11 -13.59
CA ASP A 176 10.47 -0.80 -14.77
C ASP A 176 11.36 0.42 -14.49
N LYS A 177 12.69 0.23 -14.61
CA LYS A 177 13.67 1.27 -14.29
C LYS A 177 13.49 2.52 -15.15
N ASN A 178 13.24 2.37 -16.46
CA ASN A 178 13.15 3.50 -17.39
C ASN A 178 11.91 4.34 -17.09
N HIS A 179 10.77 3.69 -16.82
CA HIS A 179 9.54 4.37 -16.41
C HIS A 179 9.68 5.03 -15.04
N ASN A 180 10.39 4.41 -14.09
CA ASN A 180 10.65 5.03 -12.78
C ASN A 180 11.50 6.30 -12.90
N ILE A 181 12.57 6.27 -13.74
CA ILE A 181 13.40 7.45 -14.01
C ILE A 181 12.56 8.55 -14.67
N MET A 182 11.74 8.19 -15.67
CA MET A 182 10.86 9.16 -16.33
C MET A 182 9.92 9.85 -15.34
N PHE A 183 9.34 9.12 -14.40
CA PHE A 183 8.49 9.72 -13.35
C PHE A 183 9.27 10.62 -12.39
N GLU A 184 10.51 10.27 -12.05
CA GLU A 184 11.38 11.10 -11.22
C GLU A 184 11.74 12.41 -11.95
N GLU A 185 12.11 12.34 -13.22
CA GLU A 185 12.58 13.49 -14.01
C GLU A 185 11.45 14.46 -14.41
N ASN A 186 10.24 13.95 -14.72
CA ASN A 186 9.15 14.77 -15.25
C ASN A 186 8.12 15.17 -14.19
N PHE A 187 7.99 14.41 -13.10
CA PHE A 187 6.93 14.63 -12.09
C PHE A 187 7.49 14.73 -10.66
N ASP A 188 8.82 14.73 -10.46
CA ASP A 188 9.49 14.66 -9.13
C ASP A 188 8.98 13.50 -8.25
N CYS A 189 8.56 12.40 -8.88
CA CYS A 189 7.96 11.25 -8.21
C CYS A 189 9.01 10.15 -7.94
N LYS A 190 9.56 10.14 -6.72
CA LYS A 190 10.59 9.18 -6.25
C LYS A 190 10.03 8.02 -5.44
N ASN A 191 8.75 8.10 -5.06
CA ASN A 191 8.10 7.11 -4.23
C ASN A 191 7.47 6.00 -5.07
N MET A 192 7.28 4.84 -4.45
CA MET A 192 6.50 3.77 -5.05
C MET A 192 5.00 4.11 -4.95
N PHE A 193 4.31 4.10 -6.07
CA PHE A 193 2.87 4.33 -6.14
C PHE A 193 2.09 3.06 -5.79
N LEU A 194 2.11 2.70 -4.51
CA LEU A 194 1.25 1.70 -3.89
C LEU A 194 0.79 2.23 -2.52
N HIS A 195 -0.51 2.39 -2.37
CA HIS A 195 -1.14 3.01 -1.21
C HIS A 195 -2.25 2.12 -0.64
N ALA A 196 -2.16 1.73 0.62
CA ALA A 196 -3.22 1.07 1.37
C ALA A 196 -4.30 2.11 1.72
N GLY A 197 -5.22 2.36 0.79
CA GLY A 197 -6.10 3.50 0.87
C GLY A 197 -7.36 3.29 1.69
N LYS A 198 -7.91 2.05 1.76
CA LYS A 198 -9.17 1.78 2.43
C LYS A 198 -9.18 0.42 3.12
N LEU A 199 -9.74 0.39 4.34
CA LEU A 199 -10.07 -0.84 5.08
C LEU A 199 -11.54 -0.81 5.50
N GLU A 200 -12.23 -1.93 5.31
CA GLU A 200 -13.64 -2.10 5.72
C GLU A 200 -13.76 -3.38 6.54
N PHE A 201 -14.29 -3.27 7.75
CA PHE A 201 -14.50 -4.41 8.65
C PHE A 201 -15.50 -4.11 9.74
N LYS A 202 -15.99 -5.15 10.42
CA LYS A 202 -16.77 -5.04 11.64
C LYS A 202 -15.82 -5.02 12.84
N HIS A 203 -15.91 -4.00 13.67
CA HIS A 203 -15.05 -3.86 14.86
C HIS A 203 -15.30 -5.02 15.85
N PRO A 204 -14.26 -5.78 16.26
CA PRO A 204 -14.44 -7.04 16.98
C PRO A 204 -14.89 -6.87 18.45
N PHE A 205 -14.91 -5.66 18.96
CA PHE A 205 -15.35 -5.35 20.33
C PHE A 205 -16.65 -4.55 20.34
N THR A 206 -16.80 -3.52 19.50
CA THR A 206 -18.00 -2.67 19.46
C THR A 206 -19.08 -3.18 18.52
N ASN A 207 -18.74 -4.10 17.61
CA ASN A 207 -19.60 -4.59 16.52
C ASN A 207 -20.00 -3.54 15.47
N GLU A 208 -19.48 -2.33 15.51
CA GLU A 208 -19.70 -1.28 14.52
C GLU A 208 -19.01 -1.59 13.21
N LYS A 209 -19.64 -1.21 12.09
CA LYS A 209 -19.00 -1.27 10.77
C LYS A 209 -18.07 -0.06 10.60
N LEU A 210 -16.78 -0.32 10.47
CA LEU A 210 -15.78 0.70 10.21
C LEU A 210 -15.39 0.72 8.73
N VAL A 211 -15.31 1.93 8.17
CA VAL A 211 -14.75 2.22 6.85
C VAL A 211 -13.67 3.28 7.05
N LEU A 212 -12.42 2.83 7.07
CA LEU A 212 -11.26 3.68 7.31
C LEU A 212 -10.61 4.02 5.97
N LYS A 213 -10.32 5.31 5.75
CA LYS A 213 -9.68 5.82 4.53
C LYS A 213 -8.42 6.60 4.89
N ALA A 214 -7.28 6.27 4.28
CA ALA A 214 -6.06 7.06 4.40
C ALA A 214 -5.98 8.08 3.27
N PRO A 215 -5.78 9.37 3.55
CA PRO A 215 -5.57 10.34 2.50
C PRO A 215 -4.29 10.03 1.72
N TYR A 216 -4.31 10.35 0.43
CA TYR A 216 -3.14 10.16 -0.43
C TYR A 216 -1.97 11.07 -0.04
N PRO A 217 -0.72 10.60 -0.18
CA PRO A 217 0.47 11.45 -0.12
C PRO A 217 0.43 12.58 -1.17
N LYS A 218 1.19 13.66 -0.93
CA LYS A 218 1.19 14.86 -1.80
C LYS A 218 1.55 14.57 -3.26
N ASP A 219 2.49 13.66 -3.49
CA ASP A 219 2.90 13.22 -4.84
C ASP A 219 1.76 12.55 -5.61
N TRP A 220 0.89 11.79 -4.95
CA TRP A 220 -0.32 11.23 -5.56
C TRP A 220 -1.32 12.32 -5.96
N ILE A 221 -1.57 13.30 -5.09
CA ILE A 221 -2.50 14.40 -5.37
C ILE A 221 -1.98 15.23 -6.56
N ALA A 222 -0.67 15.50 -6.61
CA ALA A 222 -0.05 16.18 -7.73
C ALA A 222 -0.24 15.40 -9.04
N LEU A 223 -0.04 14.08 -8.99
CA LEU A 223 -0.18 13.21 -10.15
C LEU A 223 -1.65 13.11 -10.63
N PHE A 224 -2.62 13.03 -9.71
CA PHE A 224 -4.04 13.05 -10.07
C PHE A 224 -4.41 14.31 -10.82
N LYS A 225 -3.91 15.45 -10.38
CA LYS A 225 -4.13 16.75 -11.06
C LYS A 225 -3.48 16.78 -12.44
N GLU A 226 -2.22 16.33 -12.53
CA GLU A 226 -1.45 16.31 -13.79
C GLU A 226 -2.09 15.43 -14.85
N PHE A 227 -2.60 14.25 -14.45
CA PHE A 227 -3.20 13.29 -15.36
C PHE A 227 -4.72 13.48 -15.53
N ASN A 228 -5.30 14.49 -14.88
CA ASN A 228 -6.75 14.73 -14.83
C ASN A 228 -7.53 13.48 -14.35
N TRP A 229 -6.95 12.74 -13.40
CA TRP A 229 -7.57 11.58 -12.79
C TRP A 229 -8.44 11.98 -11.60
N LYS A 230 -9.53 11.28 -11.41
CA LYS A 230 -10.39 11.43 -10.24
C LYS A 230 -9.74 10.78 -9.01
N ASN A 231 -9.99 11.39 -7.85
CA ASN A 231 -9.56 10.82 -6.57
C ASN A 231 -10.54 9.74 -6.09
N PRO A 232 -10.17 8.43 -6.10
CA PRO A 232 -11.10 7.37 -5.77
C PRO A 232 -11.57 7.36 -4.30
N LEU A 233 -10.90 8.08 -3.40
CA LEU A 233 -11.26 8.17 -1.99
C LEU A 233 -12.30 9.26 -1.71
N GLU A 234 -12.51 10.19 -2.64
CA GLU A 234 -13.51 11.26 -2.52
C GLU A 234 -14.87 10.83 -3.07
N GLU A 235 -14.91 9.89 -4.02
CA GLU A 235 -16.15 9.43 -4.68
C GLU A 235 -16.92 8.34 -3.91
N SER A 236 -16.49 7.89 -2.73
CA SER A 236 -17.07 6.74 -2.01
C SER A 236 -17.69 7.10 -0.66
#